data_946802c893c29f95296fbe8347c5b2c8
#
_entry.id   946802c893c29f95296fbe8347c5b2c8
#
_cell.length_a   1.000
_cell.length_b   1.000
_cell.length_c   1.000
_cell.angle_alpha   90.00
_cell.angle_beta   90.00
_cell.angle_gamma   90.00
#
_symmetry.space_group_name_H-M   'P 1'
#
loop_
_entity.id
_entity.type
_entity.pdbx_description
1 polymer ?
#
loop_
_entity_poly.entity_id
_entity_poly.type
_entity_poly.pdbx_seq_one_letter_code
_entity_poly.pdbx_strand_id
1 'polypeptide(L)'
;RHYADSTDLNFRQAFDVVNSRLVKRKIFYYSHLIPLEISYFLSRLQDRILSRLQKIFFNLPMNQAFEEVTEGDRSYKRDPKRMEQLFTFIDSHSEPFFAHVHLMGTHGPRFRTHHKMFSDGANQDMDWKIEFYDDSILDFDAYIRQLIDFLKKRNLYNRSVVVVGSDHGQRARTADRIPMLIRFPEGQHSGRITANVQNIDIAPTLLDYLRIPIPKWMMGRSLLSDQLDSNYPILAANRGGTSTTKTERGRELNHNAIQPPFYSLGQISVVICSEAYRLYLESGTIDHYTISDHTDTCGNPPKASMIENLLLTHLRNQNYDTKSLKPPF
;
A
#
# COMPACT_ATOMS: atom_id res chain seq x y z
N ARG A 1 -5.62 1.79 -5.72
CA ARG A 1 -6.72 1.12 -6.43
C ARG A 1 -7.69 2.09 -7.07
N HIS A 2 -8.31 2.97 -6.31
CA HIS A 2 -9.25 3.96 -6.81
C HIS A 2 -8.57 5.11 -7.53
N TYR A 3 -7.37 5.46 -7.11
CA TYR A 3 -6.56 6.45 -7.80
C TYR A 3 -6.14 5.97 -9.20
N ALA A 4 -5.86 4.68 -9.34
CA ALA A 4 -5.55 4.08 -10.63
C ALA A 4 -6.73 4.09 -11.60
N ASP A 5 -7.97 4.08 -11.08
CA ASP A 5 -9.18 4.11 -11.89
C ASP A 5 -9.70 5.52 -12.19
N SER A 6 -9.29 6.52 -11.40
CA SER A 6 -9.80 7.90 -11.48
C SER A 6 -8.78 8.93 -11.96
N THR A 7 -7.53 8.54 -12.16
CA THR A 7 -6.44 9.39 -12.62
C THR A 7 -5.76 8.76 -13.83
N ASP A 8 -4.90 9.51 -14.50
CA ASP A 8 -4.15 9.09 -15.69
C ASP A 8 -3.20 7.91 -15.44
N LEU A 9 -3.04 7.49 -14.21
CA LEU A 9 -2.36 6.25 -13.84
C LEU A 9 -3.27 5.04 -14.12
N ASN A 10 -3.66 4.88 -15.38
CA ASN A 10 -4.52 3.78 -15.79
C ASN A 10 -3.73 2.47 -15.87
N PHE A 11 -3.51 1.83 -14.73
CA PHE A 11 -2.88 0.52 -14.66
C PHE A 11 -3.63 -0.58 -15.41
N ARG A 12 -4.88 -0.34 -15.84
CA ARG A 12 -5.62 -1.30 -16.64
C ARG A 12 -4.96 -1.59 -17.97
N GLN A 13 -4.34 -0.58 -18.58
CA GLN A 13 -3.63 -0.75 -19.85
C GLN A 13 -2.37 -1.62 -19.72
N ALA A 14 -1.89 -1.84 -18.51
CA ALA A 14 -0.72 -2.70 -18.25
C ALA A 14 -1.08 -4.18 -18.04
N PHE A 15 -2.37 -4.54 -18.05
CA PHE A 15 -2.83 -5.90 -17.80
C PHE A 15 -3.89 -6.32 -18.82
N ASP A 16 -3.81 -7.53 -19.29
CA ASP A 16 -4.79 -8.12 -20.23
C ASP A 16 -6.14 -8.36 -19.55
N VAL A 17 -6.12 -8.76 -18.30
CA VAL A 17 -7.32 -9.00 -17.49
C VAL A 17 -7.27 -8.20 -16.20
N VAL A 18 -8.26 -7.36 -16.01
CA VAL A 18 -8.39 -6.53 -14.80
C VAL A 18 -9.81 -6.67 -14.26
N ASN A 19 -9.94 -7.21 -13.05
CA ASN A 19 -11.21 -7.24 -12.34
C ASN A 19 -11.36 -6.08 -11.35
N SER A 20 -10.72 -4.96 -11.63
CA SER A 20 -10.89 -3.77 -10.82
C SER A 20 -12.34 -3.30 -10.85
N ARG A 21 -12.78 -2.76 -9.74
CA ARG A 21 -14.12 -2.20 -9.62
C ARG A 21 -14.28 -1.08 -10.63
N LEU A 22 -15.28 -1.22 -11.50
CA LEU A 22 -15.72 -0.10 -12.32
C LEU A 22 -16.40 0.90 -11.39
N VAL A 23 -15.73 2.00 -11.12
CA VAL A 23 -16.39 3.18 -10.56
C VAL A 23 -17.38 3.63 -11.63
N LYS A 24 -18.66 3.40 -11.42
CA LYS A 24 -19.74 3.84 -12.31
C LYS A 24 -19.89 5.36 -12.19
N ARG A 25 -18.85 6.13 -12.50
CA ARG A 25 -18.99 7.58 -12.64
C ARG A 25 -19.36 7.89 -14.07
N LYS A 26 -20.38 8.69 -14.24
CA LYS A 26 -20.89 9.19 -15.55
C LYS A 26 -19.82 9.89 -16.39
N ILE A 27 -18.68 10.21 -15.82
CA ILE A 27 -17.57 10.96 -16.41
C ILE A 27 -16.82 10.16 -17.46
N PHE A 28 -16.57 8.89 -17.21
CA PHE A 28 -15.93 8.03 -18.22
C PHE A 28 -16.81 7.82 -19.46
N TYR A 29 -18.08 8.18 -19.36
CA TYR A 29 -18.99 8.10 -20.50
C TYR A 29 -18.65 9.08 -21.63
N TYR A 30 -17.99 10.20 -21.30
CA TYR A 30 -17.63 11.24 -22.27
C TYR A 30 -16.14 11.27 -22.62
N SER A 31 -15.30 10.46 -21.99
CA SER A 31 -13.85 10.48 -22.24
C SER A 31 -13.43 10.09 -23.65
N HIS A 32 -14.31 9.44 -24.42
CA HIS A 32 -14.12 9.17 -25.84
C HIS A 32 -14.44 10.35 -26.75
N LEU A 33 -15.09 11.41 -26.23
CA LEU A 33 -15.51 12.59 -26.99
C LEU A 33 -14.68 13.84 -26.69
N ILE A 34 -14.05 13.90 -25.52
CA ILE A 34 -13.28 15.06 -25.05
C ILE A 34 -11.98 14.59 -24.37
N PRO A 35 -10.91 15.41 -24.41
CA PRO A 35 -9.67 15.09 -23.72
C PRO A 35 -9.89 14.72 -22.25
N LEU A 36 -9.12 13.75 -21.77
CA LEU A 36 -9.30 13.15 -20.45
C LEU A 36 -9.21 14.18 -19.32
N GLU A 37 -8.31 15.15 -19.44
CA GLU A 37 -8.12 16.25 -18.49
C GLU A 37 -9.36 17.12 -18.37
N ILE A 38 -9.99 17.45 -19.51
CA ILE A 38 -11.22 18.24 -19.54
C ILE A 38 -12.37 17.43 -18.94
N SER A 39 -12.47 16.17 -19.30
CA SER A 39 -13.45 15.25 -18.74
C SER A 39 -13.30 15.14 -17.21
N TYR A 40 -12.08 15.02 -16.72
CA TYR A 40 -11.75 15.00 -15.30
C TYR A 40 -12.10 16.33 -14.61
N PHE A 41 -11.72 17.47 -15.20
CA PHE A 41 -12.04 18.80 -14.66
C PHE A 41 -13.54 19.01 -14.55
N LEU A 42 -14.30 18.74 -15.61
CA LEU A 42 -15.76 18.89 -15.61
C LEU A 42 -16.41 18.00 -14.54
N SER A 43 -15.90 16.81 -14.34
CA SER A 43 -16.38 15.92 -13.32
C SER A 43 -16.16 16.43 -11.90
N ARG A 44 -14.99 16.97 -11.64
CA ARG A 44 -14.68 17.58 -10.34
C ARG A 44 -15.53 18.81 -10.07
N LEU A 45 -15.77 19.60 -11.11
CA LEU A 45 -16.65 20.74 -11.03
C LEU A 45 -18.09 20.31 -10.71
N GLN A 46 -18.60 19.31 -11.41
CA GLN A 46 -19.93 18.74 -11.19
C GLN A 46 -20.06 18.16 -9.77
N ASP A 47 -19.09 17.34 -9.32
CA ASP A 47 -19.09 16.77 -7.98
C ASP A 47 -19.11 17.87 -6.90
N ARG A 48 -18.35 18.94 -7.07
CA ARG A 48 -18.35 20.06 -6.13
C ARG A 48 -19.66 20.83 -6.10
N ILE A 49 -20.23 21.09 -7.28
CA ILE A 49 -21.52 21.80 -7.37
C ILE A 49 -22.63 20.94 -6.75
N LEU A 50 -22.74 19.68 -7.15
CA LEU A 50 -23.77 18.77 -6.62
C LEU A 50 -23.63 18.55 -5.12
N SER A 51 -22.41 18.35 -4.62
CA SER A 51 -22.18 18.17 -3.18
C SER A 51 -22.56 19.42 -2.38
N ARG A 52 -22.30 20.62 -2.91
CA ARG A 52 -22.72 21.87 -2.28
C ARG A 52 -24.22 22.06 -2.30
N LEU A 53 -24.87 21.78 -3.42
CA LEU A 53 -26.32 21.83 -3.53
C LEU A 53 -26.99 20.82 -2.59
N GLN A 54 -26.48 19.61 -2.50
CA GLN A 54 -26.96 18.58 -1.55
C GLN A 54 -26.80 19.03 -0.10
N LYS A 55 -25.68 19.68 0.25
CA LYS A 55 -25.47 20.21 1.60
C LYS A 55 -26.41 21.38 1.90
N ILE A 56 -26.62 22.28 0.97
CA ILE A 56 -27.44 23.49 1.15
C ILE A 56 -28.92 23.15 1.24
N PHE A 57 -29.42 22.31 0.35
CA PHE A 57 -30.84 22.03 0.23
C PHE A 57 -31.33 20.83 1.04
N PHE A 58 -30.44 19.85 1.28
CA PHE A 58 -30.83 18.59 1.92
C PHE A 58 -30.07 18.29 3.20
N ASN A 59 -29.15 19.17 3.61
CA ASN A 59 -28.26 18.96 4.78
C ASN A 59 -27.56 17.59 4.80
N LEU A 60 -27.33 17.00 3.61
CA LEU A 60 -26.65 15.74 3.49
C LEU A 60 -25.15 15.94 3.67
N PRO A 61 -24.44 15.00 4.35
CA PRO A 61 -23.00 15.06 4.45
C PRO A 61 -22.39 15.05 3.05
N MET A 62 -21.36 15.87 2.85
CA MET A 62 -20.61 15.85 1.59
C MET A 62 -20.04 14.45 1.39
N ASN A 63 -20.40 13.79 0.29
CA ASN A 63 -19.78 12.54 -0.12
C ASN A 63 -18.29 12.78 -0.29
N GLN A 64 -17.51 12.25 0.63
CA GLN A 64 -16.06 12.29 0.48
C GLN A 64 -15.69 11.25 -0.56
N ALA A 65 -14.85 11.61 -1.53
CA ALA A 65 -14.34 10.69 -2.53
C ALA A 65 -13.68 9.43 -1.90
N PHE A 66 -13.32 9.51 -0.63
CA PHE A 66 -12.78 8.42 0.18
C PHE A 66 -13.84 7.46 0.72
N GLU A 67 -15.08 7.88 0.95
CA GLU A 67 -16.14 6.97 1.42
C GLU A 67 -16.59 5.98 0.35
N GLU A 68 -16.50 6.35 -0.92
CA GLU A 68 -16.71 5.42 -2.02
C GLU A 68 -15.58 4.39 -2.15
N VAL A 69 -14.41 4.69 -1.59
CA VAL A 69 -13.22 3.84 -1.63
C VAL A 69 -13.23 2.80 -0.53
N THR A 70 -13.70 3.19 0.63
CA THR A 70 -13.91 2.30 1.76
C THR A 70 -15.29 1.67 1.63
N GLU A 71 -15.43 0.66 0.76
CA GLU A 71 -16.54 -0.27 0.96
C GLU A 71 -16.30 -0.95 2.29
N GLY A 72 -16.87 -0.35 3.30
CA GLY A 72 -17.00 -1.01 4.57
C GLY A 72 -17.57 -2.42 4.39
N ASP A 73 -17.39 -3.25 5.34
CA ASP A 73 -18.07 -4.50 5.65
C ASP A 73 -18.25 -5.59 4.57
N ARG A 74 -18.12 -5.30 3.26
CA ARG A 74 -18.40 -6.28 2.19
C ARG A 74 -17.18 -6.70 1.36
N SER A 75 -16.04 -6.10 1.57
CA SER A 75 -14.83 -6.38 0.76
C SER A 75 -14.34 -7.83 0.95
N TYR A 76 -14.43 -8.37 2.15
CA TYR A 76 -14.05 -9.75 2.46
C TYR A 76 -14.89 -10.80 1.70
N LYS A 77 -16.18 -10.53 1.44
CA LYS A 77 -17.06 -11.43 0.66
C LYS A 77 -16.58 -11.63 -0.77
N ARG A 78 -15.65 -10.80 -1.24
CA ARG A 78 -15.13 -10.87 -2.60
C ARG A 78 -13.84 -11.67 -2.71
N ASP A 79 -13.19 -12.00 -1.60
CA ASP A 79 -11.94 -12.74 -1.62
C ASP A 79 -12.10 -14.16 -2.19
N PRO A 80 -13.14 -14.94 -1.82
CA PRO A 80 -13.41 -16.21 -2.49
C PRO A 80 -13.58 -16.07 -4.00
N LYS A 81 -14.32 -15.04 -4.43
CA LYS A 81 -14.54 -14.77 -5.86
C LYS A 81 -13.23 -14.36 -6.57
N ARG A 82 -12.34 -13.62 -5.91
CA ARG A 82 -11.03 -13.27 -6.47
C ARG A 82 -10.16 -14.50 -6.67
N MET A 83 -10.20 -15.43 -5.72
CA MET A 83 -9.49 -16.70 -5.84
C MET A 83 -10.07 -17.56 -6.96
N GLU A 84 -11.39 -17.66 -7.08
CA GLU A 84 -12.06 -18.34 -8.18
C GLU A 84 -11.67 -17.76 -9.55
N GLN A 85 -11.65 -16.42 -9.65
CA GLN A 85 -11.22 -15.74 -10.88
C GLN A 85 -9.75 -16.02 -11.22
N LEU A 86 -8.88 -16.04 -10.20
CA LEU A 86 -7.48 -16.42 -10.40
C LEU A 86 -7.36 -17.85 -10.94
N PHE A 87 -8.06 -18.80 -10.33
CA PHE A 87 -7.99 -20.20 -10.74
C PHE A 87 -8.55 -20.39 -12.18
N THR A 88 -9.67 -19.73 -12.47
CA THR A 88 -10.23 -19.76 -13.84
C THR A 88 -9.28 -19.14 -14.84
N PHE A 89 -8.62 -18.03 -14.49
CA PHE A 89 -7.61 -17.41 -15.35
C PHE A 89 -6.44 -18.38 -15.61
N ILE A 90 -5.88 -18.98 -14.57
CA ILE A 90 -4.77 -19.93 -14.71
C ILE A 90 -5.16 -21.13 -15.59
N ASP A 91 -6.38 -21.66 -15.42
CA ASP A 91 -6.87 -22.80 -16.19
C ASP A 91 -7.11 -22.48 -17.67
N SER A 92 -7.35 -21.23 -17.99
CA SER A 92 -7.63 -20.79 -19.37
C SER A 92 -6.38 -20.30 -20.13
N HIS A 93 -5.22 -20.22 -19.46
CA HIS A 93 -3.99 -19.68 -20.06
C HIS A 93 -2.88 -20.72 -20.05
N SER A 94 -2.28 -20.95 -21.22
CA SER A 94 -1.13 -21.85 -21.41
C SER A 94 0.21 -21.12 -21.39
N GLU A 95 0.20 -19.84 -21.69
CA GLU A 95 1.38 -18.99 -21.77
C GLU A 95 1.84 -18.53 -20.39
N PRO A 96 3.13 -18.16 -20.22
CA PRO A 96 3.60 -17.53 -19.00
C PRO A 96 2.80 -16.26 -18.66
N PHE A 97 2.45 -16.08 -17.39
CA PHE A 97 1.64 -14.95 -16.96
C PHE A 97 2.18 -14.33 -15.67
N PHE A 98 1.77 -13.11 -15.42
CA PHE A 98 1.90 -12.40 -14.15
C PHE A 98 0.51 -12.16 -13.57
N ALA A 99 0.28 -12.57 -12.33
CA ALA A 99 -0.98 -12.32 -11.63
C ALA A 99 -0.75 -11.57 -10.33
N HIS A 100 -1.44 -10.47 -10.14
CA HIS A 100 -1.46 -9.72 -8.89
C HIS A 100 -2.86 -9.80 -8.24
N VAL A 101 -2.96 -10.50 -7.13
CA VAL A 101 -4.20 -10.67 -6.38
C VAL A 101 -4.12 -9.90 -5.07
N HIS A 102 -5.09 -9.04 -4.84
CA HIS A 102 -5.21 -8.30 -3.59
C HIS A 102 -6.44 -8.77 -2.83
N LEU A 103 -6.22 -9.45 -1.72
CA LEU A 103 -7.26 -9.89 -0.80
C LEU A 103 -7.50 -8.81 0.26
N MET A 104 -8.73 -8.74 0.77
CA MET A 104 -9.17 -7.67 1.66
C MET A 104 -9.66 -8.18 3.02
N GLY A 105 -9.61 -9.49 3.27
CA GLY A 105 -10.11 -10.09 4.51
C GLY A 105 -9.43 -9.57 5.77
N THR A 106 -8.14 -9.24 5.67
CA THR A 106 -7.34 -8.68 6.76
C THR A 106 -7.45 -7.15 6.90
N HIS A 107 -8.26 -6.49 6.06
CA HIS A 107 -8.42 -5.03 6.11
C HIS A 107 -9.48 -4.62 7.14
N GLY A 108 -9.03 -3.93 8.21
CA GLY A 108 -9.90 -3.43 9.29
C GLY A 108 -10.83 -2.28 8.87
N PRO A 109 -11.52 -1.67 9.85
CA PRO A 109 -11.39 -1.88 11.30
C PRO A 109 -12.19 -3.06 11.88
N ARG A 110 -13.14 -3.61 11.12
CA ARG A 110 -13.96 -4.77 11.51
C ARG A 110 -13.62 -5.96 10.63
N PHE A 111 -13.39 -7.11 11.27
CA PHE A 111 -13.00 -8.34 10.60
C PHE A 111 -14.17 -9.32 10.62
N ARG A 112 -14.39 -10.01 9.51
CA ARG A 112 -15.42 -11.05 9.39
C ARG A 112 -14.74 -12.30 8.87
N THR A 113 -14.52 -13.21 9.77
CA THR A 113 -13.71 -14.39 9.54
C THR A 113 -14.56 -15.64 9.45
N HIS A 114 -14.12 -16.59 8.65
CA HIS A 114 -14.70 -17.93 8.58
C HIS A 114 -14.11 -18.82 9.69
N HIS A 115 -12.80 -18.72 9.93
CA HIS A 115 -12.14 -19.35 11.05
C HIS A 115 -12.33 -18.51 12.32
N LYS A 116 -12.62 -19.18 13.43
CA LYS A 116 -12.80 -18.56 14.74
C LYS A 116 -11.99 -19.34 15.78
N MET A 117 -10.68 -19.23 15.67
CA MET A 117 -9.77 -19.90 16.58
C MET A 117 -9.41 -19.00 17.76
N PHE A 118 -9.15 -17.73 17.50
CA PHE A 118 -8.75 -16.74 18.50
C PHE A 118 -9.96 -15.97 19.04
N SER A 119 -10.97 -15.76 18.23
CA SER A 119 -12.19 -15.02 18.59
C SER A 119 -13.36 -15.92 19.00
N ASP A 120 -13.13 -17.21 19.27
CA ASP A 120 -14.20 -18.12 19.65
C ASP A 120 -14.92 -17.64 20.91
N GLY A 121 -16.26 -17.57 20.83
CA GLY A 121 -17.10 -17.04 21.89
C GLY A 121 -16.99 -15.52 22.15
N ALA A 122 -16.10 -14.82 21.45
CA ALA A 122 -15.93 -13.38 21.62
C ALA A 122 -16.86 -12.55 20.74
N ASN A 123 -17.21 -11.35 21.21
CA ASN A 123 -17.91 -10.35 20.41
C ASN A 123 -16.91 -9.27 19.91
N GLN A 124 -17.09 -8.85 18.67
CA GLN A 124 -16.34 -7.72 18.12
C GLN A 124 -17.02 -6.39 18.50
N ASP A 125 -16.89 -6.03 19.78
CA ASP A 125 -17.49 -4.84 20.41
C ASP A 125 -16.76 -3.55 20.07
N MET A 126 -15.47 -3.66 19.71
CA MET A 126 -14.62 -2.52 19.35
C MET A 126 -13.92 -2.74 18.00
N ASP A 127 -13.46 -1.65 17.41
CA ASP A 127 -12.65 -1.66 16.19
C ASP A 127 -11.23 -2.20 16.48
N TRP A 128 -10.64 -2.84 15.50
CA TRP A 128 -9.26 -3.35 15.56
C TRP A 128 -9.01 -4.38 16.67
N LYS A 129 -10.02 -5.17 17.03
CA LYS A 129 -9.89 -6.23 18.03
C LYS A 129 -8.98 -7.33 17.50
N ILE A 130 -7.90 -7.63 18.25
CA ILE A 130 -6.77 -8.42 17.76
C ILE A 130 -7.16 -9.88 17.44
N GLU A 131 -8.00 -10.48 18.25
CA GLU A 131 -8.42 -11.87 18.08
C GLU A 131 -9.14 -12.09 16.74
N PHE A 132 -9.90 -11.09 16.30
CA PHE A 132 -10.58 -11.13 14.99
C PHE A 132 -9.64 -10.82 13.83
N TYR A 133 -8.63 -10.01 14.08
CA TYR A 133 -7.56 -9.79 13.11
C TYR A 133 -6.75 -11.08 12.89
N ASP A 134 -6.38 -11.77 13.96
CA ASP A 134 -5.63 -13.02 13.89
C ASP A 134 -6.41 -14.12 13.17
N ASP A 135 -7.72 -14.24 13.42
CA ASP A 135 -8.59 -15.13 12.65
C ASP A 135 -8.66 -14.75 11.16
N SER A 136 -8.60 -13.46 10.84
CA SER A 136 -8.57 -13.02 9.44
C SER A 136 -7.27 -13.39 8.72
N ILE A 137 -6.17 -13.52 9.47
CA ILE A 137 -4.90 -14.05 8.95
C ILE A 137 -5.02 -15.55 8.67
N LEU A 138 -5.74 -16.31 9.51
CA LEU A 138 -6.01 -17.74 9.23
C LEU A 138 -6.83 -17.92 7.95
N ASP A 139 -7.82 -17.06 7.70
CA ASP A 139 -8.57 -17.07 6.44
C ASP A 139 -7.66 -16.79 5.25
N PHE A 140 -6.76 -15.83 5.38
CA PHE A 140 -5.77 -15.53 4.35
C PHE A 140 -4.84 -16.72 4.09
N ASP A 141 -4.34 -17.37 5.14
CA ASP A 141 -3.50 -18.58 5.04
C ASP A 141 -4.23 -19.69 4.30
N ALA A 142 -5.53 -19.87 4.58
CA ALA A 142 -6.35 -20.85 3.87
C ALA A 142 -6.42 -20.58 2.36
N TYR A 143 -6.50 -19.32 1.92
CA TYR A 143 -6.44 -18.96 0.49
C TYR A 143 -5.06 -19.24 -0.11
N ILE A 144 -3.98 -18.97 0.61
CA ILE A 144 -2.63 -19.31 0.14
C ILE A 144 -2.47 -20.83 0.00
N ARG A 145 -2.98 -21.62 0.96
CA ARG A 145 -3.00 -23.07 0.86
C ARG A 145 -3.75 -23.54 -0.38
N GLN A 146 -4.96 -23.01 -0.63
CA GLN A 146 -5.72 -23.32 -1.83
C GLN A 146 -4.94 -23.02 -3.12
N LEU A 147 -4.24 -21.88 -3.17
CA LEU A 147 -3.39 -21.52 -4.30
C LEU A 147 -2.27 -22.52 -4.50
N ILE A 148 -1.54 -22.86 -3.45
CA ILE A 148 -0.42 -23.81 -3.51
C ILE A 148 -0.90 -25.20 -3.97
N ASP A 149 -2.01 -25.69 -3.43
CA ASP A 149 -2.60 -26.99 -3.79
C ASP A 149 -3.08 -26.98 -5.26
N PHE A 150 -3.68 -25.88 -5.71
CA PHE A 150 -4.08 -25.70 -7.08
C PHE A 150 -2.87 -25.73 -8.04
N LEU A 151 -1.80 -24.98 -7.73
CA LEU A 151 -0.58 -24.97 -8.54
C LEU A 151 0.09 -26.35 -8.59
N LYS A 152 0.11 -27.09 -7.48
CA LYS A 152 0.60 -28.47 -7.43
C LYS A 152 -0.21 -29.40 -8.33
N LYS A 153 -1.54 -29.32 -8.24
CA LYS A 153 -2.46 -30.12 -9.06
C LYS A 153 -2.30 -29.86 -10.55
N ARG A 154 -1.89 -28.66 -10.94
CA ARG A 154 -1.65 -28.25 -12.34
C ARG A 154 -0.19 -28.44 -12.80
N ASN A 155 0.69 -28.99 -11.95
CA ASN A 155 2.13 -29.08 -12.23
C ASN A 155 2.81 -27.71 -12.47
N LEU A 156 2.23 -26.63 -11.92
CA LEU A 156 2.75 -25.27 -12.02
C LEU A 156 3.59 -24.88 -10.83
N TYR A 157 3.47 -25.57 -9.70
CA TYR A 157 4.12 -25.19 -8.45
C TYR A 157 5.63 -25.01 -8.59
N ASN A 158 6.32 -25.95 -9.26
CA ASN A 158 7.77 -25.88 -9.47
C ASN A 158 8.19 -24.99 -10.65
N ARG A 159 7.24 -24.33 -11.29
CA ARG A 159 7.46 -23.41 -12.42
C ARG A 159 6.99 -21.98 -12.09
N SER A 160 6.53 -21.75 -10.86
CA SER A 160 5.98 -20.45 -10.45
C SER A 160 6.83 -19.81 -9.38
N VAL A 161 7.05 -18.51 -9.51
CA VAL A 161 7.43 -17.66 -8.38
C VAL A 161 6.15 -17.23 -7.68
N VAL A 162 6.06 -17.47 -6.38
CA VAL A 162 4.91 -17.06 -5.56
C VAL A 162 5.39 -16.03 -4.53
N VAL A 163 4.82 -14.83 -4.58
CA VAL A 163 5.09 -13.76 -3.63
C VAL A 163 3.87 -13.55 -2.74
N VAL A 164 4.07 -13.63 -1.44
CA VAL A 164 3.04 -13.38 -0.43
C VAL A 164 3.51 -12.24 0.46
N GLY A 165 2.69 -11.21 0.60
CA GLY A 165 3.04 -10.04 1.39
C GLY A 165 1.83 -9.17 1.71
N SER A 166 2.08 -8.05 2.35
CA SER A 166 1.09 -7.03 2.65
C SER A 166 1.54 -5.68 2.10
N ASP A 167 0.59 -4.81 1.74
CA ASP A 167 0.86 -3.45 1.32
C ASP A 167 1.22 -2.54 2.50
N HIS A 168 0.67 -2.81 3.70
CA HIS A 168 0.96 -2.11 4.94
C HIS A 168 0.65 -2.99 6.17
N GLY A 169 1.06 -2.58 7.35
CA GLY A 169 0.70 -3.20 8.62
C GLY A 169 -0.74 -2.92 9.03
N GLN A 170 -1.19 -3.51 10.12
CA GLN A 170 -2.59 -3.45 10.60
C GLN A 170 -3.17 -2.03 10.65
N ARG A 171 -2.37 -1.05 11.07
CA ARG A 171 -2.80 0.35 11.22
C ARG A 171 -2.17 1.30 10.22
N ALA A 172 -1.62 0.76 9.12
CA ALA A 172 -0.94 1.53 8.07
C ALA A 172 0.17 2.48 8.59
N ARG A 173 0.93 2.05 9.59
CA ARG A 173 2.08 2.80 10.09
C ARG A 173 3.29 2.52 9.19
N THR A 174 4.08 3.53 8.92
CA THR A 174 5.24 3.42 8.01
C THR A 174 6.36 2.52 8.51
N ALA A 175 6.46 2.31 9.81
CA ALA A 175 7.48 1.46 10.43
C ALA A 175 6.92 0.11 10.89
N ASP A 176 5.66 -0.23 10.55
CA ASP A 176 5.12 -1.55 10.85
C ASP A 176 5.83 -2.58 9.98
N ARG A 177 6.27 -3.66 10.61
CA ARG A 177 6.80 -4.81 9.88
C ARG A 177 5.66 -5.53 9.18
N ILE A 178 5.91 -5.86 7.94
CA ILE A 178 4.96 -6.61 7.10
C ILE A 178 5.59 -7.94 6.67
N PRO A 179 4.80 -9.00 6.50
CA PRO A 179 5.31 -10.24 5.96
C PRO A 179 5.74 -10.05 4.51
N MET A 180 6.86 -10.66 4.14
CA MET A 180 7.30 -10.81 2.76
C MET A 180 7.91 -12.18 2.61
N LEU A 181 7.25 -13.03 1.84
CA LEU A 181 7.71 -14.37 1.51
C LEU A 181 7.79 -14.49 -0.01
N ILE A 182 8.93 -14.94 -0.50
CA ILE A 182 9.12 -15.20 -1.93
C ILE A 182 9.54 -16.66 -2.06
N ARG A 183 8.73 -17.42 -2.76
CA ARG A 183 9.05 -18.80 -3.12
C ARG A 183 9.44 -18.85 -4.58
N PHE A 184 10.66 -19.26 -4.84
CA PHE A 184 11.16 -19.50 -6.19
C PHE A 184 10.91 -20.95 -6.66
N PRO A 185 10.90 -21.21 -7.96
CA PRO A 185 10.80 -22.56 -8.51
C PRO A 185 11.83 -23.52 -7.90
N GLU A 186 11.45 -24.78 -7.74
CA GLU A 186 12.33 -25.86 -7.26
C GLU A 186 13.01 -25.60 -5.91
N GLY A 187 12.50 -24.67 -5.12
CA GLY A 187 13.08 -24.31 -3.82
C GLY A 187 14.41 -23.56 -3.90
N GLN A 188 14.72 -22.96 -5.01
CA GLN A 188 15.89 -22.10 -5.19
C GLN A 188 15.84 -20.92 -4.21
N HIS A 189 17.00 -20.34 -3.88
CA HIS A 189 17.12 -19.17 -3.01
C HIS A 189 16.40 -19.32 -1.66
N SER A 190 16.53 -20.49 -1.03
CA SER A 190 15.95 -20.72 0.29
C SER A 190 16.76 -20.03 1.38
N GLY A 191 16.08 -19.47 2.37
CA GLY A 191 16.73 -18.83 3.51
C GLY A 191 15.89 -17.71 4.11
N ARG A 192 16.49 -16.96 5.03
CA ARG A 192 15.89 -15.80 5.66
C ARG A 192 16.80 -14.58 5.46
N ILE A 193 16.25 -13.52 4.94
CA ILE A 193 16.91 -12.22 4.85
C ILE A 193 16.62 -11.49 6.16
N THR A 194 17.69 -11.13 6.89
CA THR A 194 17.60 -10.37 8.16
C THR A 194 17.69 -8.87 7.93
N ALA A 195 18.35 -8.45 6.85
CA ALA A 195 18.42 -7.05 6.48
C ALA A 195 17.01 -6.46 6.21
N ASN A 196 16.85 -5.18 6.47
CA ASN A 196 15.62 -4.47 6.15
C ASN A 196 15.33 -4.48 4.65
N VAL A 197 14.13 -4.90 4.29
CA VAL A 197 13.64 -4.94 2.93
C VAL A 197 12.27 -4.28 2.84
N GLN A 198 11.83 -3.93 1.64
CA GLN A 198 10.59 -3.19 1.42
C GLN A 198 9.87 -3.66 0.15
N ASN A 199 8.59 -3.33 0.03
CA ASN A 199 7.77 -3.77 -1.11
C ASN A 199 8.32 -3.35 -2.48
N ILE A 200 9.03 -2.21 -2.56
CA ILE A 200 9.65 -1.78 -3.82
C ILE A 200 10.81 -2.68 -4.27
N ASP A 201 11.31 -3.56 -3.40
CA ASP A 201 12.37 -4.52 -3.73
C ASP A 201 11.82 -5.75 -4.47
N ILE A 202 10.49 -5.98 -4.43
CA ILE A 202 9.87 -7.14 -5.08
C ILE A 202 10.09 -7.11 -6.59
N ALA A 203 9.78 -5.98 -7.23
CA ALA A 203 9.88 -5.89 -8.69
C ALA A 203 11.32 -6.07 -9.21
N PRO A 204 12.36 -5.37 -8.69
CA PRO A 204 13.73 -5.63 -9.12
C PRO A 204 14.20 -7.06 -8.82
N THR A 205 13.73 -7.69 -7.74
CA THR A 205 14.03 -9.09 -7.43
C THR A 205 13.47 -10.04 -8.48
N LEU A 206 12.23 -9.81 -8.92
CA LEU A 206 11.62 -10.63 -9.96
C LEU A 206 12.29 -10.42 -11.32
N LEU A 207 12.64 -9.19 -11.67
CA LEU A 207 13.37 -8.90 -12.91
C LEU A 207 14.75 -9.55 -12.91
N ASP A 208 15.47 -9.47 -11.81
CA ASP A 208 16.78 -10.10 -11.65
C ASP A 208 16.69 -11.63 -11.79
N TYR A 209 15.73 -12.26 -11.10
CA TYR A 209 15.46 -13.68 -11.24
C TYR A 209 15.17 -14.09 -12.69
N LEU A 210 14.41 -13.27 -13.41
CA LEU A 210 14.07 -13.50 -14.82
C LEU A 210 15.20 -13.09 -15.79
N ARG A 211 16.33 -12.59 -15.29
CA ARG A 211 17.45 -12.03 -16.07
C ARG A 211 17.03 -10.90 -17.01
N ILE A 212 16.05 -10.12 -16.57
CA ILE A 212 15.60 -8.91 -17.26
C ILE A 212 16.35 -7.72 -16.65
N PRO A 213 16.97 -6.83 -17.44
CA PRO A 213 17.68 -5.66 -16.92
C PRO A 213 16.76 -4.79 -16.06
N ILE A 214 17.21 -4.47 -14.84
CA ILE A 214 16.47 -3.59 -13.92
C ILE A 214 16.56 -2.15 -14.45
N PRO A 215 15.42 -1.49 -14.72
CA PRO A 215 15.40 -0.10 -15.17
C PRO A 215 16.04 0.86 -14.17
N LYS A 216 16.80 1.84 -14.64
CA LYS A 216 17.52 2.80 -13.79
C LYS A 216 16.60 3.68 -12.92
N TRP A 217 15.34 3.85 -13.28
CA TRP A 217 14.37 4.60 -12.50
C TRP A 217 13.78 3.80 -11.32
N MET A 218 14.01 2.49 -11.28
CA MET A 218 13.53 1.63 -10.21
C MET A 218 14.40 1.84 -8.96
N MET A 219 13.78 2.22 -7.85
CA MET A 219 14.50 2.59 -6.62
C MET A 219 14.77 1.40 -5.69
N GLY A 220 14.03 0.31 -5.82
CA GLY A 220 14.25 -0.91 -5.05
C GLY A 220 15.51 -1.65 -5.49
N ARG A 221 15.93 -2.61 -4.70
CA ARG A 221 17.10 -3.48 -4.96
C ARG A 221 16.68 -4.94 -5.08
N SER A 222 17.45 -5.73 -5.83
CA SER A 222 17.24 -7.18 -5.88
C SER A 222 17.59 -7.82 -4.54
N LEU A 223 16.70 -8.67 -4.04
CA LEU A 223 16.90 -9.47 -2.83
C LEU A 223 17.71 -10.74 -3.09
N LEU A 224 18.09 -11.00 -4.34
CA LEU A 224 18.96 -12.10 -4.74
C LEU A 224 20.45 -11.76 -4.64
N SER A 225 20.78 -10.51 -4.31
CA SER A 225 22.16 -10.10 -4.09
C SER A 225 22.76 -10.80 -2.87
N ASP A 226 23.96 -11.35 -3.02
CA ASP A 226 24.70 -12.01 -1.92
C ASP A 226 25.10 -11.05 -0.81
N GLN A 227 25.09 -9.74 -1.06
CA GLN A 227 25.48 -8.70 -0.12
C GLN A 227 24.36 -7.67 0.02
N LEU A 228 23.38 -7.97 0.85
CA LEU A 228 22.37 -7.00 1.25
C LEU A 228 22.93 -6.16 2.40
N ASP A 229 23.07 -4.86 2.17
CA ASP A 229 23.49 -3.92 3.20
C ASP A 229 22.43 -3.80 4.28
N SER A 230 22.76 -4.18 5.50
CA SER A 230 21.89 -4.08 6.68
C SER A 230 21.62 -2.62 7.07
N ASN A 231 22.50 -1.70 6.71
CA ASN A 231 22.35 -0.27 6.95
C ASN A 231 21.58 0.45 5.83
N TYR A 232 21.05 -0.30 4.87
CA TYR A 232 20.27 0.29 3.79
C TYR A 232 19.04 1.04 4.33
N PRO A 233 18.93 2.35 4.05
CA PRO A 233 17.84 3.15 4.59
C PRO A 233 16.53 2.87 3.86
N ILE A 234 15.48 2.54 4.60
CA ILE A 234 14.13 2.45 4.09
C ILE A 234 13.44 3.79 4.31
N LEU A 235 13.14 4.46 3.22
CA LEU A 235 12.44 5.74 3.23
C LEU A 235 10.95 5.54 2.99
N ALA A 236 10.12 6.20 3.79
CA ALA A 236 8.69 6.20 3.63
C ALA A 236 8.13 7.61 3.79
N ALA A 237 7.12 7.93 3.00
CA ALA A 237 6.41 9.19 3.05
C ALA A 237 4.96 8.96 3.47
N ASN A 238 4.47 9.80 4.37
CA ASN A 238 3.08 9.79 4.78
C ASN A 238 2.43 11.13 4.49
N ARG A 239 1.15 11.06 4.21
CA ARG A 239 0.32 12.26 4.27
C ARG A 239 0.43 12.85 5.66
N GLY A 240 0.58 14.18 5.73
CA GLY A 240 0.44 14.88 6.98
C GLY A 240 -0.87 14.49 7.65
N GLY A 241 -0.79 14.27 8.94
CA GLY A 241 -1.99 14.08 9.72
C GLY A 241 -2.94 15.22 9.40
N THR A 242 -4.04 14.88 8.79
CA THR A 242 -5.17 15.75 8.51
C THR A 242 -4.82 17.08 7.83
N SER A 243 -4.81 17.07 6.52
CA SER A 243 -5.20 18.25 5.76
C SER A 243 -6.63 18.73 6.12
N THR A 244 -7.19 18.26 7.23
CA THR A 244 -8.51 18.63 7.71
C THR A 244 -8.42 19.07 9.18
N THR A 245 -8.82 20.28 9.44
CA THR A 245 -9.03 20.78 10.81
C THR A 245 -10.43 20.39 11.25
N LYS A 246 -10.56 19.84 12.46
CA LYS A 246 -11.88 19.57 13.05
C LYS A 246 -12.45 20.90 13.53
N THR A 247 -13.51 21.37 12.89
CA THR A 247 -14.26 22.56 13.29
C THR A 247 -15.60 22.13 13.90
N GLU A 248 -16.31 23.06 14.54
CA GLU A 248 -17.67 22.82 15.05
C GLU A 248 -18.67 22.42 13.93
N ARG A 249 -18.34 22.72 12.68
CA ARG A 249 -19.13 22.39 11.49
C ARG A 249 -18.70 21.12 10.76
N GLY A 250 -17.73 20.37 11.32
CA GLY A 250 -17.17 19.18 10.73
C GLY A 250 -15.67 19.31 10.45
N ARG A 251 -15.17 18.56 9.46
CA ARG A 251 -13.77 18.61 9.03
C ARG A 251 -13.64 19.52 7.83
N GLU A 252 -12.83 20.56 7.93
CA GLU A 252 -12.49 21.46 6.82
C GLU A 252 -11.09 21.15 6.29
N LEU A 253 -10.94 21.16 4.96
CA LEU A 253 -9.64 20.99 4.30
C LEU A 253 -8.74 22.20 4.59
N ASN A 254 -7.56 21.94 5.12
CA ASN A 254 -6.53 22.97 5.24
C ASN A 254 -5.88 23.18 3.86
N HIS A 255 -6.33 24.18 3.16
CA HIS A 255 -5.84 24.52 1.81
C HIS A 255 -4.34 24.87 1.79
N ASN A 256 -3.77 25.33 2.90
CA ASN A 256 -2.35 25.68 3.01
C ASN A 256 -1.43 24.46 3.13
N ALA A 257 -2.00 23.28 3.41
CA ALA A 257 -1.24 22.03 3.49
C ALA A 257 -1.19 21.27 2.14
N ILE A 258 -1.80 21.79 1.08
CA ILE A 258 -1.83 21.14 -0.22
C ILE A 258 -0.65 21.62 -1.05
N GLN A 259 0.33 20.74 -1.25
CA GLN A 259 1.45 20.95 -2.16
C GLN A 259 1.12 20.37 -3.55
N PRO A 260 1.59 20.96 -4.65
CA PRO A 260 1.49 20.33 -5.97
C PRO A 260 2.30 19.04 -6.02
N PRO A 261 1.83 17.98 -6.73
CA PRO A 261 0.65 17.94 -7.59
C PRO A 261 -0.61 17.35 -6.96
N PHE A 262 -1.12 17.75 -5.82
CA PHE A 262 -2.39 17.35 -5.19
C PHE A 262 -2.31 16.53 -3.88
N TYR A 263 -1.15 16.40 -3.26
CA TYR A 263 -1.02 15.78 -1.95
C TYR A 263 -0.21 16.66 -1.01
N SER A 264 -0.56 16.66 0.25
CA SER A 264 0.31 17.22 1.29
C SER A 264 1.23 16.12 1.80
N LEU A 265 2.51 16.29 1.57
CA LEU A 265 3.50 15.53 2.29
C LEU A 265 3.56 16.09 3.71
N GLY A 266 3.21 15.31 4.71
CA GLY A 266 3.18 15.79 6.10
C GLY A 266 4.32 15.26 6.92
N GLN A 267 4.82 14.10 6.57
CA GLN A 267 5.96 13.50 7.25
C GLN A 267 6.74 12.59 6.31
N ILE A 268 8.02 12.51 6.53
CA ILE A 268 8.87 11.47 5.99
C ILE A 268 9.53 10.71 7.13
N SER A 269 9.77 9.44 6.92
CA SER A 269 10.47 8.60 7.87
C SER A 269 11.56 7.81 7.19
N VAL A 270 12.57 7.47 7.97
CA VAL A 270 13.62 6.54 7.57
C VAL A 270 13.75 5.47 8.64
N VAL A 271 13.87 4.23 8.19
CA VAL A 271 14.24 3.10 9.03
C VAL A 271 15.63 2.64 8.62
N ILE A 272 16.54 2.60 9.56
CA ILE A 272 17.89 2.05 9.40
C ILE A 272 18.10 1.07 10.55
N CYS A 273 18.36 -0.16 10.23
CA CYS A 273 18.45 -1.23 11.23
C CYS A 273 17.16 -1.31 12.07
N SER A 274 17.28 -1.24 13.39
CA SER A 274 16.17 -1.18 14.34
C SER A 274 15.70 0.25 14.65
N GLU A 275 16.35 1.26 14.09
CA GLU A 275 16.09 2.64 14.42
C GLU A 275 15.16 3.30 13.40
N ALA A 276 14.08 3.89 13.87
CA ALA A 276 13.12 4.61 13.05
C ALA A 276 13.08 6.09 13.43
N TYR A 277 13.23 6.93 12.44
CA TYR A 277 13.18 8.40 12.59
C TYR A 277 12.06 8.94 11.72
N ARG A 278 11.30 9.87 12.25
CA ARG A 278 10.15 10.48 11.57
C ARG A 278 10.24 12.00 11.66
N LEU A 279 10.43 12.65 10.53
CA LEU A 279 10.42 14.11 10.41
C LEU A 279 8.99 14.58 10.08
N TYR A 280 8.44 15.39 10.94
CA TYR A 280 7.18 16.12 10.72
C TYR A 280 7.49 17.43 9.99
N LEU A 281 6.97 17.57 8.78
CA LEU A 281 7.30 18.71 7.92
C LEU A 281 6.67 20.02 8.36
N GLU A 282 5.54 19.97 9.07
CA GLU A 282 4.86 21.16 9.60
C GLU A 282 5.61 21.76 10.80
N SER A 283 6.03 20.92 11.74
CA SER A 283 6.73 21.37 12.96
C SER A 283 8.24 21.41 12.83
N GLY A 284 8.82 20.70 11.86
CA GLY A 284 10.25 20.49 11.74
C GLY A 284 10.84 19.58 12.83
N THR A 285 9.99 18.87 13.59
CA THR A 285 10.44 17.98 14.68
C THR A 285 10.72 16.59 14.15
N ILE A 286 11.67 15.90 14.79
CA ILE A 286 11.97 14.50 14.53
C ILE A 286 11.64 13.66 15.76
N ASP A 287 10.78 12.65 15.55
CA ASP A 287 10.60 11.55 16.49
C ASP A 287 11.59 10.44 16.20
N HIS A 288 12.11 9.85 17.27
CA HIS A 288 12.99 8.68 17.18
C HIS A 288 12.44 7.57 18.07
N TYR A 289 12.42 6.33 17.56
CA TYR A 289 12.05 5.16 18.32
C TYR A 289 12.72 3.90 17.76
N THR A 290 12.93 2.92 18.63
CA THR A 290 13.48 1.61 18.27
C THR A 290 12.34 0.66 17.89
N ILE A 291 12.49 -0.05 16.78
CA ILE A 291 11.55 -1.07 16.34
C ILE A 291 11.83 -2.35 17.14
N SER A 292 10.82 -2.84 17.87
CA SER A 292 10.91 -4.09 18.62
C SER A 292 11.07 -5.29 17.67
N ASP A 293 11.69 -6.35 18.20
CA ASP A 293 11.86 -7.65 17.52
C ASP A 293 12.69 -7.60 16.21
N HIS A 294 13.55 -6.60 16.09
CA HIS A 294 14.52 -6.54 15.00
C HIS A 294 15.60 -7.60 15.20
N THR A 295 15.85 -8.40 14.17
CA THR A 295 16.79 -9.53 14.24
C THR A 295 18.15 -9.24 13.63
N ASP A 296 18.32 -8.09 13.01
CA ASP A 296 19.57 -7.72 12.36
C ASP A 296 20.53 -7.08 13.37
N THR A 297 21.76 -7.51 13.32
CA THR A 297 22.86 -6.92 14.10
C THR A 297 23.51 -5.80 13.30
N CYS A 298 22.79 -4.73 13.14
CA CYS A 298 23.46 -3.52 12.66
C CYS A 298 24.41 -3.02 13.74
N GLY A 299 25.57 -2.59 13.34
CA GLY A 299 26.53 -1.97 14.23
C GLY A 299 25.97 -0.79 15.04
N ASN A 300 26.76 0.23 15.29
CA ASN A 300 26.33 1.41 16.03
C ASN A 300 25.13 2.11 15.34
N PRO A 301 24.15 2.63 16.10
CA PRO A 301 23.06 3.40 15.54
C PRO A 301 23.60 4.60 14.71
N PRO A 302 22.91 4.98 13.64
CA PRO A 302 23.34 6.08 12.80
C PRO A 302 23.38 7.38 13.59
N LYS A 303 24.36 8.23 13.29
CA LYS A 303 24.47 9.56 13.92
C LYS A 303 23.29 10.43 13.49
N ALA A 304 22.79 11.27 14.40
CA ALA A 304 21.67 12.18 14.13
C ALA A 304 21.90 13.05 12.89
N SER A 305 23.10 13.60 12.72
CA SER A 305 23.46 14.40 11.54
C SER A 305 23.41 13.62 10.22
N MET A 306 23.65 12.32 10.25
CA MET A 306 23.52 11.46 9.07
C MET A 306 22.05 11.30 8.69
N ILE A 307 21.18 11.09 9.67
CA ILE A 307 19.74 10.96 9.47
C ILE A 307 19.14 12.23 8.90
N GLU A 308 19.48 13.37 9.50
CA GLU A 308 19.04 14.68 9.02
C GLU A 308 19.43 14.90 7.55
N ASN A 309 20.69 14.69 7.23
CA ASN A 309 21.19 14.86 5.86
C ASN A 309 20.49 13.92 4.89
N LEU A 310 20.22 12.68 5.28
CA LEU A 310 19.51 11.70 4.47
C LEU A 310 18.07 12.14 4.17
N LEU A 311 17.32 12.57 5.20
CA LEU A 311 15.95 13.02 5.06
C LEU A 311 15.86 14.31 4.22
N LEU A 312 16.71 15.28 4.48
CA LEU A 312 16.76 16.54 3.72
C LEU A 312 17.19 16.31 2.26
N THR A 313 18.14 15.43 2.03
CA THR A 313 18.58 15.07 0.66
C THR A 313 17.44 14.38 -0.08
N HIS A 314 16.74 13.47 0.57
CA HIS A 314 15.58 12.82 -0.03
C HIS A 314 14.49 13.83 -0.44
N LEU A 315 14.18 14.79 0.43
CA LEU A 315 13.22 15.86 0.14
C LEU A 315 13.64 16.71 -1.05
N ARG A 316 14.93 17.14 -1.07
CA ARG A 316 15.48 17.95 -2.19
C ARG A 316 15.42 17.20 -3.51
N ASN A 317 15.74 15.91 -3.50
CA ASN A 317 15.67 15.06 -4.70
C ASN A 317 14.22 14.91 -5.22
N GLN A 318 13.22 15.12 -4.36
CA GLN A 318 11.81 15.17 -4.70
C GLN A 318 11.33 16.61 -5.01
N ASN A 319 12.24 17.56 -5.21
CA ASN A 319 11.97 18.98 -5.46
C ASN A 319 11.19 19.68 -4.32
N TYR A 320 11.33 19.21 -3.09
CA TYR A 320 10.73 19.86 -1.92
C TYR A 320 11.65 21.00 -1.41
N ASP A 321 11.07 22.17 -1.13
CA ASP A 321 11.84 23.27 -0.53
C ASP A 321 12.11 22.99 0.96
N THR A 322 13.37 22.73 1.27
CA THR A 322 13.81 22.43 2.64
C THR A 322 14.31 23.66 3.43
N LYS A 323 14.26 24.88 2.83
CA LYS A 323 14.78 26.09 3.48
C LYS A 323 13.98 26.51 4.70
N SER A 324 12.69 26.18 4.71
CA SER A 324 11.79 26.46 5.82
C SER A 324 11.93 25.47 6.99
N LEU A 325 12.55 24.32 6.74
CA LEU A 325 12.77 23.31 7.76
C LEU A 325 13.99 23.72 8.56
N LYS A 326 13.77 24.17 9.80
CA LYS A 326 14.88 24.39 10.74
C LYS A 326 15.40 23.02 11.18
N PRO A 327 16.72 22.78 11.13
CA PRO A 327 17.28 21.54 11.64
C PRO A 327 16.91 21.35 13.10
N PRO A 328 16.37 20.19 13.48
CA PRO A 328 15.96 19.95 14.87
C PRO A 328 17.10 19.51 15.79
N PHE A 329 18.35 19.53 15.30
CA PHE A 329 19.53 19.03 16.03
C PHE A 329 20.53 20.14 16.35
#